data_3637a849ad6ad1c2747d9a61db99a8ec
#
_entry.id   3637a849ad6ad1c2747d9a61db99a8ec
#
_cell.length_a   1.000
_cell.length_b   1.000
_cell.length_c   1.000
_cell.angle_alpha   90.00
_cell.angle_beta   90.00
_cell.angle_gamma   90.00
#
_symmetry.space_group_name_H-M   'P 1'
#
loop_
_entity.id
_entity.type
_entity.pdbx_description
1 polymer ?
#
loop_
_entity_poly.entity_id
_entity_poly.type
_entity_poly.pdbx_seq_one_letter_code
_entity_poly.pdbx_strand_id
1 'polypeptide(L)'
;MKIAVQVYSLRHYINDKDSLFKALEDIKAAGYDGVEFAGYFGAEAAELKAKLDELGLVAVGGHIGIENFESDKLADAIEFQHTLGVKAIGVGGAPHDTVEECVHTGTVLGEAQKYAMTKYGMKVYYHNHTEEFKKFDDGSMPIDIIGGLCSLEIDTYWSFVAGMDNYEFLMARKDNIVHLHIKDGIDGKPIVIGRGQCDIPTVVKAAKEMGMEWLIIENEDNDNDDAAAVTESLNYLKSLI
;
A
#
# COMPACT_ATOMS: atom_id res chain seq x y z
N MET A 1 1.20 17.19 2.48
CA MET A 1 1.31 15.75 2.14
C MET A 1 1.20 15.62 0.63
N LYS A 2 1.82 14.59 0.04
CA LYS A 2 1.70 14.23 -1.37
C LYS A 2 0.71 13.06 -1.52
N ILE A 3 0.14 12.90 -2.71
CA ILE A 3 -0.83 11.84 -2.96
C ILE A 3 -0.30 10.92 -4.06
N ALA A 4 -0.25 9.62 -3.75
CA ALA A 4 0.01 8.56 -4.70
C ALA A 4 -1.26 7.73 -4.94
N VAL A 5 -1.23 6.90 -5.98
CA VAL A 5 -2.25 5.90 -6.26
C VAL A 5 -1.63 4.52 -6.33
N GLN A 6 -2.29 3.54 -5.69
CA GLN A 6 -1.99 2.12 -5.89
C GLN A 6 -2.46 1.72 -7.30
N VAL A 7 -1.53 1.21 -8.11
CA VAL A 7 -1.78 0.87 -9.54
C VAL A 7 -2.88 -0.19 -9.70
N TYR A 8 -3.11 -1.03 -8.69
CA TYR A 8 -4.23 -1.97 -8.67
C TYR A 8 -5.60 -1.30 -8.85
N SER A 9 -5.71 -0.02 -8.50
CA SER A 9 -6.92 0.79 -8.75
C SER A 9 -7.26 0.93 -10.25
N LEU A 10 -6.30 0.61 -11.14
CA LEU A 10 -6.46 0.66 -12.60
C LEU A 10 -6.36 -0.73 -13.24
N ARG A 11 -6.57 -1.80 -12.45
CA ARG A 11 -6.35 -3.20 -12.84
C ARG A 11 -7.11 -3.64 -14.09
N HIS A 12 -8.26 -3.02 -14.40
CA HIS A 12 -9.05 -3.36 -15.58
C HIS A 12 -8.42 -2.84 -16.89
N TYR A 13 -7.49 -1.89 -16.79
CA TYR A 13 -6.79 -1.30 -17.95
C TYR A 13 -5.37 -1.81 -18.13
N ILE A 14 -4.77 -2.42 -17.09
CA ILE A 14 -3.36 -2.81 -17.09
C ILE A 14 -3.26 -4.32 -17.22
N ASN A 15 -2.68 -4.78 -18.34
CA ASN A 15 -2.47 -6.21 -18.59
C ASN A 15 -1.09 -6.55 -19.17
N ASP A 16 -0.30 -5.53 -19.52
CA ASP A 16 1.06 -5.64 -20.04
C ASP A 16 1.86 -4.36 -19.75
N LYS A 17 3.13 -4.35 -20.18
CA LYS A 17 4.03 -3.22 -19.99
C LYS A 17 3.54 -1.94 -20.67
N ASP A 18 3.02 -2.03 -21.87
CA ASP A 18 2.61 -0.85 -22.64
C ASP A 18 1.38 -0.18 -21.99
N SER A 19 0.42 -0.98 -21.55
CA SER A 19 -0.75 -0.50 -20.81
C SER A 19 -0.39 0.04 -19.43
N LEU A 20 0.63 -0.53 -18.75
CA LEU A 20 1.18 0.06 -17.51
C LEU A 20 1.77 1.45 -17.77
N PHE A 21 2.59 1.61 -18.82
CA PHE A 21 3.20 2.89 -19.14
C PHE A 21 2.14 3.94 -19.49
N LYS A 22 1.10 3.53 -20.23
CA LYS A 22 -0.04 4.40 -20.52
C LYS A 22 -0.80 4.80 -19.23
N ALA A 23 -1.03 3.87 -18.32
CA ALA A 23 -1.66 4.16 -17.03
C ALA A 23 -0.82 5.18 -16.21
N LEU A 24 0.52 5.09 -16.23
CA LEU A 24 1.37 6.08 -15.57
C LEU A 24 1.21 7.49 -16.17
N GLU A 25 1.05 7.61 -17.50
CA GLU A 25 0.74 8.89 -18.15
C GLU A 25 -0.61 9.45 -17.69
N ASP A 26 -1.64 8.60 -17.61
CA ASP A 26 -2.98 9.00 -17.18
C ASP A 26 -3.01 9.39 -15.69
N ILE A 27 -2.30 8.66 -14.84
CA ILE A 27 -2.09 8.99 -13.43
C ILE A 27 -1.44 10.38 -13.30
N LYS A 28 -0.39 10.65 -14.08
CA LYS A 28 0.24 11.98 -14.08
C LYS A 28 -0.70 13.06 -14.58
N ALA A 29 -1.44 12.81 -15.66
CA ALA A 29 -2.41 13.75 -16.20
C ALA A 29 -3.55 14.07 -15.22
N ALA A 30 -3.97 13.10 -14.39
CA ALA A 30 -4.92 13.31 -13.30
C ALA A 30 -4.36 14.18 -12.17
N GLY A 31 -3.03 14.29 -12.05
CA GLY A 31 -2.36 15.18 -11.10
C GLY A 31 -1.90 14.51 -9.81
N TYR A 32 -1.59 13.22 -9.85
CA TYR A 32 -0.90 12.50 -8.79
C TYR A 32 0.59 12.87 -8.71
N ASP A 33 1.17 12.72 -7.51
CA ASP A 33 2.58 12.95 -7.25
C ASP A 33 3.41 11.67 -7.35
N GLY A 34 2.77 10.52 -7.15
CA GLY A 34 3.46 9.22 -7.13
C GLY A 34 2.53 8.04 -7.37
N VAL A 35 3.15 6.86 -7.40
CA VAL A 35 2.47 5.58 -7.61
C VAL A 35 3.01 4.54 -6.65
N GLU A 36 2.15 3.63 -6.24
CA GLU A 36 2.51 2.36 -5.65
C GLU A 36 2.18 1.24 -6.64
N PHE A 37 3.13 0.33 -6.84
CA PHE A 37 2.97 -0.72 -7.83
C PHE A 37 2.25 -1.96 -7.27
N ALA A 38 1.46 -2.63 -8.12
CA ALA A 38 0.90 -3.97 -7.90
C ALA A 38 1.44 -4.91 -9.00
N GLY A 39 2.72 -5.26 -8.87
CA GLY A 39 3.46 -5.94 -9.93
C GLY A 39 3.94 -4.99 -11.04
N TYR A 40 4.75 -5.51 -11.96
CA TYR A 40 5.49 -4.70 -12.94
C TYR A 40 5.20 -5.06 -14.40
N PHE A 41 4.33 -6.04 -14.66
CA PHE A 41 3.83 -6.42 -15.99
C PHE A 41 4.93 -6.64 -17.03
N GLY A 42 6.07 -7.21 -16.61
CA GLY A 42 7.22 -7.49 -17.46
C GLY A 42 8.11 -6.27 -17.77
N ALA A 43 7.86 -5.14 -17.13
CA ALA A 43 8.75 -3.98 -17.25
C ALA A 43 10.00 -4.14 -16.37
N GLU A 44 11.16 -3.78 -16.91
CA GLU A 44 12.42 -3.75 -16.19
C GLU A 44 12.51 -2.51 -15.29
N ALA A 45 13.22 -2.62 -14.16
CA ALA A 45 13.34 -1.52 -13.19
C ALA A 45 13.89 -0.23 -13.82
N ALA A 46 14.89 -0.33 -14.69
CA ALA A 46 15.47 0.83 -15.36
C ALA A 46 14.50 1.51 -16.35
N GLU A 47 13.67 0.72 -17.04
CA GLU A 47 12.64 1.26 -17.96
C GLU A 47 11.56 2.00 -17.17
N LEU A 48 11.07 1.39 -16.08
CA LEU A 48 10.10 2.02 -15.19
C LEU A 48 10.66 3.31 -14.57
N LYS A 49 11.89 3.26 -14.07
CA LYS A 49 12.54 4.43 -13.49
C LYS A 49 12.65 5.57 -14.50
N ALA A 50 13.07 5.28 -15.74
CA ALA A 50 13.15 6.27 -16.80
C ALA A 50 11.77 6.90 -17.11
N LYS A 51 10.71 6.06 -17.16
CA LYS A 51 9.35 6.56 -17.41
C LYS A 51 8.82 7.41 -16.25
N LEU A 52 9.08 7.02 -15.02
CA LEU A 52 8.69 7.79 -13.82
C LEU A 52 9.41 9.14 -13.79
N ASP A 53 10.71 9.17 -14.13
CA ASP A 53 11.49 10.42 -14.20
C ASP A 53 10.99 11.35 -15.30
N GLU A 54 10.68 10.82 -16.50
CA GLU A 54 10.08 11.57 -17.60
C GLU A 54 8.77 12.26 -17.17
N LEU A 55 7.93 11.53 -16.44
CA LEU A 55 6.63 12.02 -15.97
C LEU A 55 6.72 12.88 -14.70
N GLY A 56 7.84 12.84 -13.98
CA GLY A 56 7.96 13.46 -12.66
C GLY A 56 7.04 12.80 -11.63
N LEU A 57 6.90 11.46 -11.70
CA LEU A 57 6.22 10.63 -10.70
C LEU A 57 7.25 9.97 -9.79
N VAL A 58 6.85 9.70 -8.55
CA VAL A 58 7.66 8.98 -7.57
C VAL A 58 7.09 7.58 -7.34
N ALA A 59 7.93 6.54 -7.43
CA ALA A 59 7.57 5.23 -6.91
C ALA A 59 7.63 5.27 -5.38
N VAL A 60 6.48 5.18 -4.71
CA VAL A 60 6.42 5.28 -3.25
C VAL A 60 6.53 3.91 -2.57
N GLY A 61 6.05 2.86 -3.24
CA GLY A 61 6.01 1.50 -2.74
C GLY A 61 5.63 0.50 -3.83
N GLY A 62 5.35 -0.71 -3.42
CA GLY A 62 4.80 -1.74 -4.29
C GLY A 62 4.47 -3.03 -3.53
N HIS A 63 3.53 -3.78 -4.07
CA HIS A 63 3.16 -5.10 -3.60
C HIS A 63 3.75 -6.15 -4.53
N ILE A 64 4.54 -7.05 -3.96
CA ILE A 64 5.08 -8.24 -4.62
C ILE A 64 4.74 -9.49 -3.79
N GLY A 65 4.77 -10.67 -4.40
CA GLY A 65 4.46 -11.90 -3.68
C GLY A 65 5.50 -12.19 -2.59
N ILE A 66 5.08 -12.81 -1.48
CA ILE A 66 5.92 -13.10 -0.32
C ILE A 66 7.15 -13.96 -0.69
N GLU A 67 7.04 -14.81 -1.70
CA GLU A 67 8.13 -15.65 -2.22
C GLU A 67 9.33 -14.84 -2.75
N ASN A 68 9.15 -13.53 -3.04
CA ASN A 68 10.24 -12.64 -3.43
C ASN A 68 11.05 -12.12 -2.24
N PHE A 69 10.57 -12.32 -1.04
CA PHE A 69 11.28 -11.99 0.20
C PHE A 69 12.03 -13.18 0.79
N GLU A 70 11.98 -14.34 0.15
CA GLU A 70 12.74 -15.53 0.54
C GLU A 70 14.18 -15.47 0.03
N SER A 71 15.05 -16.27 0.64
CA SER A 71 16.53 -16.13 0.57
C SER A 71 17.13 -16.13 -0.84
N ASP A 72 16.57 -16.88 -1.79
CA ASP A 72 17.09 -17.01 -3.15
C ASP A 72 16.67 -15.86 -4.09
N LYS A 73 15.56 -15.19 -3.80
CA LYS A 73 15.02 -14.09 -4.61
C LYS A 73 15.19 -12.71 -3.97
N LEU A 74 15.38 -12.66 -2.65
CA LEU A 74 15.40 -11.42 -1.88
C LEU A 74 16.34 -10.36 -2.45
N ALA A 75 17.57 -10.77 -2.81
CA ALA A 75 18.58 -9.83 -3.27
C ALA A 75 18.16 -9.12 -4.56
N ASP A 76 17.61 -9.86 -5.53
CA ASP A 76 17.18 -9.33 -6.83
C ASP A 76 15.91 -8.48 -6.66
N ALA A 77 14.97 -8.91 -5.82
CA ALA A 77 13.77 -8.15 -5.51
C ALA A 77 14.10 -6.78 -4.89
N ILE A 78 14.99 -6.75 -3.90
CA ILE A 78 15.40 -5.49 -3.24
C ILE A 78 16.22 -4.60 -4.18
N GLU A 79 17.08 -5.17 -5.04
CA GLU A 79 17.82 -4.40 -6.06
C GLU A 79 16.88 -3.74 -7.07
N PHE A 80 15.85 -4.45 -7.51
CA PHE A 80 14.81 -3.91 -8.38
C PHE A 80 14.16 -2.67 -7.74
N GLN A 81 13.73 -2.77 -6.47
CA GLN A 81 13.10 -1.66 -5.74
C GLN A 81 14.06 -0.49 -5.54
N HIS A 82 15.32 -0.79 -5.24
CA HIS A 82 16.35 0.25 -5.11
C HIS A 82 16.54 1.03 -6.41
N THR A 83 16.56 0.34 -7.55
CA THR A 83 16.65 0.96 -8.88
C THR A 83 15.47 1.88 -9.17
N LEU A 84 14.25 1.52 -8.75
CA LEU A 84 13.07 2.39 -8.84
C LEU A 84 13.14 3.60 -7.91
N GLY A 85 13.97 3.57 -6.88
CA GLY A 85 14.07 4.61 -5.86
C GLY A 85 13.06 4.47 -4.72
N VAL A 86 12.41 3.31 -4.60
CA VAL A 86 11.44 2.97 -3.56
C VAL A 86 12.10 2.98 -2.17
N LYS A 87 11.39 3.50 -1.16
CA LYS A 87 11.85 3.53 0.23
C LYS A 87 11.23 2.46 1.12
N ALA A 88 10.11 1.92 0.70
CA ALA A 88 9.44 0.81 1.36
C ALA A 88 8.77 -0.09 0.31
N ILE A 89 8.83 -1.41 0.53
CA ILE A 89 8.24 -2.43 -0.34
C ILE A 89 7.54 -3.46 0.52
N GLY A 90 6.48 -4.07 0.05
CA GLY A 90 5.76 -5.04 0.87
C GLY A 90 4.95 -6.05 0.08
N VAL A 91 4.10 -6.71 0.83
CA VAL A 91 3.10 -7.66 0.30
C VAL A 91 1.71 -7.05 0.41
N GLY A 92 0.86 -7.26 -0.59
CA GLY A 92 -0.57 -6.93 -0.55
C GLY A 92 -1.39 -7.96 0.22
N GLY A 93 -0.76 -9.01 0.73
CA GLY A 93 -1.32 -10.09 1.52
C GLY A 93 -0.39 -11.30 1.51
N ALA A 94 -0.42 -12.07 2.60
CA ALA A 94 0.34 -13.33 2.76
C ALA A 94 -0.38 -14.22 3.79
N PRO A 95 -0.02 -15.50 3.95
CA PRO A 95 -0.68 -16.40 4.89
C PRO A 95 -0.74 -15.84 6.31
N HIS A 96 -1.94 -15.85 6.93
CA HIS A 96 -2.18 -15.29 8.27
C HIS A 96 -3.37 -15.94 9.00
N ASP A 97 -3.85 -17.09 8.52
CA ASP A 97 -5.04 -17.76 9.08
C ASP A 97 -4.78 -18.41 10.46
N THR A 98 -3.51 -18.64 10.79
CA THR A 98 -3.09 -19.21 12.09
C THR A 98 -1.98 -18.37 12.71
N VAL A 99 -1.78 -18.52 14.02
CA VAL A 99 -0.65 -17.88 14.74
C VAL A 99 0.69 -18.27 14.12
N GLU A 100 0.86 -19.54 13.75
CA GLU A 100 2.06 -20.05 13.11
C GLU A 100 2.32 -19.40 11.75
N GLU A 101 1.28 -19.22 10.93
CA GLU A 101 1.39 -18.51 9.64
C GLU A 101 1.73 -17.04 9.84
N CYS A 102 1.10 -16.36 10.80
CA CYS A 102 1.43 -14.97 11.12
C CYS A 102 2.88 -14.81 11.54
N VAL A 103 3.38 -15.70 12.40
CA VAL A 103 4.79 -15.70 12.83
C VAL A 103 5.72 -16.01 11.67
N HIS A 104 5.36 -16.95 10.80
CA HIS A 104 6.15 -17.26 9.60
C HIS A 104 6.21 -16.05 8.64
N THR A 105 5.07 -15.52 8.26
CA THR A 105 4.96 -14.33 7.37
C THR A 105 5.73 -13.14 7.95
N GLY A 106 5.51 -12.83 9.22
CA GLY A 106 6.23 -11.73 9.88
C GLY A 106 7.74 -11.97 9.96
N THR A 107 8.19 -13.23 10.16
CA THR A 107 9.61 -13.58 10.19
C THR A 107 10.25 -13.37 8.82
N VAL A 108 9.64 -13.87 7.74
CA VAL A 108 10.15 -13.68 6.36
C VAL A 108 10.30 -12.20 6.04
N LEU A 109 9.24 -11.40 6.29
CA LEU A 109 9.28 -9.96 6.03
C LEU A 109 10.26 -9.21 6.94
N GLY A 110 10.38 -9.62 8.22
CA GLY A 110 11.32 -9.03 9.17
C GLY A 110 12.77 -9.29 8.84
N GLU A 111 13.12 -10.49 8.34
CA GLU A 111 14.46 -10.82 7.86
C GLU A 111 14.79 -10.05 6.57
N ALA A 112 13.83 -9.98 5.65
CA ALA A 112 13.93 -9.16 4.45
C ALA A 112 14.13 -7.67 4.80
N GLN A 113 13.42 -7.15 5.81
CA GLN A 113 13.60 -5.77 6.28
C GLN A 113 15.00 -5.52 6.83
N LYS A 114 15.56 -6.44 7.62
CA LYS A 114 16.94 -6.32 8.11
C LYS A 114 17.95 -6.23 6.96
N TYR A 115 17.78 -7.07 5.95
CA TYR A 115 18.60 -7.04 4.75
C TYR A 115 18.47 -5.72 3.99
N ALA A 116 17.24 -5.31 3.64
CA ALA A 116 16.93 -4.12 2.87
C ALA A 116 17.35 -2.82 3.58
N MET A 117 17.13 -2.74 4.90
CA MET A 117 17.59 -1.61 5.74
C MET A 117 19.10 -1.50 5.77
N THR A 118 19.82 -2.63 5.93
CA THR A 118 21.29 -2.63 6.00
C THR A 118 21.88 -2.20 4.66
N LYS A 119 21.29 -2.65 3.55
CA LYS A 119 21.86 -2.42 2.22
C LYS A 119 21.46 -1.05 1.64
N TYR A 120 20.21 -0.62 1.85
CA TYR A 120 19.64 0.55 1.15
C TYR A 120 18.80 1.49 2.03
N GLY A 121 18.69 1.22 3.33
CA GLY A 121 17.79 2.00 4.20
C GLY A 121 16.31 1.83 3.84
N MET A 122 15.94 0.71 3.23
CA MET A 122 14.59 0.42 2.76
C MET A 122 13.82 -0.40 3.79
N LYS A 123 12.55 -0.06 4.05
CA LYS A 123 11.66 -0.82 4.91
C LYS A 123 10.92 -1.91 4.13
N VAL A 124 10.46 -2.95 4.84
CA VAL A 124 9.58 -3.97 4.28
C VAL A 124 8.30 -4.02 5.11
N TYR A 125 7.14 -4.02 4.45
CA TYR A 125 5.85 -3.91 5.11
C TYR A 125 4.86 -5.00 4.71
N TYR A 126 3.88 -5.19 5.59
CA TYR A 126 2.69 -5.99 5.36
C TYR A 126 1.48 -5.07 5.20
N HIS A 127 0.66 -5.31 4.18
CA HIS A 127 -0.63 -4.65 3.96
C HIS A 127 -1.78 -5.50 4.49
N ASN A 128 -2.75 -4.88 5.16
CA ASN A 128 -3.90 -5.56 5.76
C ASN A 128 -5.17 -5.47 4.93
N HIS A 129 -6.01 -6.49 5.11
CA HIS A 129 -7.45 -6.47 4.84
C HIS A 129 -8.22 -6.57 6.16
N THR A 130 -9.49 -7.02 6.12
CA THR A 130 -10.34 -7.13 7.31
C THR A 130 -9.96 -8.30 8.22
N GLU A 131 -9.48 -9.40 7.62
CA GLU A 131 -9.24 -10.67 8.33
C GLU A 131 -8.13 -10.55 9.38
N GLU A 132 -7.14 -9.69 9.15
CA GLU A 132 -6.01 -9.47 10.05
C GLU A 132 -6.39 -8.85 11.39
N PHE A 133 -7.62 -8.37 11.53
CA PHE A 133 -8.16 -7.83 12.78
C PHE A 133 -9.02 -8.84 13.56
N LYS A 134 -9.22 -10.04 13.02
CA LYS A 134 -9.93 -11.12 13.76
C LYS A 134 -9.03 -11.70 14.83
N LYS A 135 -9.56 -11.79 16.04
CA LYS A 135 -8.81 -12.37 17.16
C LYS A 135 -8.78 -13.88 17.08
N PHE A 136 -7.61 -14.44 17.33
CA PHE A 136 -7.44 -15.85 17.64
C PHE A 136 -8.01 -16.19 19.03
N ASP A 137 -8.06 -17.48 19.37
CA ASP A 137 -8.58 -17.97 20.66
C ASP A 137 -7.80 -17.43 21.88
N ASP A 138 -6.52 -17.11 21.70
CA ASP A 138 -5.66 -16.52 22.73
C ASP A 138 -5.82 -14.98 22.85
N GLY A 139 -6.65 -14.38 22.01
CA GLY A 139 -6.94 -12.94 21.96
C GLY A 139 -5.97 -12.11 21.13
N SER A 140 -4.90 -12.69 20.57
CA SER A 140 -4.00 -12.02 19.65
C SER A 140 -4.66 -11.78 18.29
N MET A 141 -4.14 -10.82 17.52
CA MET A 141 -4.60 -10.53 16.16
C MET A 141 -3.45 -10.73 15.15
N PRO A 142 -3.73 -11.24 13.94
CA PRO A 142 -2.75 -11.35 12.88
C PRO A 142 -1.93 -10.07 12.68
N ILE A 143 -2.60 -8.92 12.59
CA ILE A 143 -1.94 -7.62 12.36
C ILE A 143 -0.90 -7.27 13.44
N ASP A 144 -1.15 -7.64 14.71
CA ASP A 144 -0.23 -7.37 15.80
C ASP A 144 0.96 -8.34 15.81
N ILE A 145 0.73 -9.62 15.47
CA ILE A 145 1.79 -10.63 15.38
C ILE A 145 2.75 -10.26 14.24
N ILE A 146 2.22 -10.02 13.04
CA ILE A 146 3.01 -9.68 11.86
C ILE A 146 3.71 -8.33 12.07
N GLY A 147 2.97 -7.32 12.52
CA GLY A 147 3.50 -5.97 12.77
C GLY A 147 4.52 -5.91 13.90
N GLY A 148 4.58 -6.90 14.80
CA GLY A 148 5.66 -7.04 15.77
C GLY A 148 7.00 -7.46 15.15
N LEU A 149 7.02 -7.88 13.89
CA LEU A 149 8.18 -8.44 13.20
C LEU A 149 8.64 -7.60 11.99
N CYS A 150 7.72 -6.91 11.29
CA CYS A 150 8.00 -6.04 10.16
C CYS A 150 7.24 -4.72 10.25
N SER A 151 7.43 -3.81 9.30
CA SER A 151 6.64 -2.58 9.21
C SER A 151 5.24 -2.86 8.64
N LEU A 152 4.34 -1.88 8.77
CA LEU A 152 2.96 -1.99 8.32
C LEU A 152 2.62 -0.91 7.29
N GLU A 153 1.83 -1.30 6.30
CA GLU A 153 1.00 -0.43 5.51
C GLU A 153 -0.45 -0.66 5.91
N ILE A 154 -1.12 0.38 6.39
CA ILE A 154 -2.48 0.23 6.90
C ILE A 154 -3.50 0.71 5.86
N ASP A 155 -4.35 -0.23 5.41
CA ASP A 155 -5.58 0.11 4.71
C ASP A 155 -6.64 0.52 5.71
N THR A 156 -6.99 1.80 5.67
CA THR A 156 -7.87 2.44 6.65
C THR A 156 -9.36 2.13 6.42
N TYR A 157 -9.73 1.62 5.27
CA TYR A 157 -11.08 1.10 5.04
C TYR A 157 -11.26 -0.29 5.65
N TRP A 158 -10.32 -1.19 5.43
CA TRP A 158 -10.43 -2.54 5.97
C TRP A 158 -10.34 -2.57 7.49
N SER A 159 -9.53 -1.69 8.10
CA SER A 159 -9.53 -1.51 9.55
C SER A 159 -10.87 -0.94 10.05
N PHE A 160 -11.50 0.01 9.32
CA PHE A 160 -12.83 0.51 9.63
C PHE A 160 -13.90 -0.59 9.53
N VAL A 161 -13.89 -1.40 8.47
CA VAL A 161 -14.82 -2.55 8.30
C VAL A 161 -14.67 -3.56 9.45
N ALA A 162 -13.44 -3.75 9.94
CA ALA A 162 -13.17 -4.58 11.11
C ALA A 162 -13.64 -3.96 12.44
N GLY A 163 -14.19 -2.75 12.43
CA GLY A 163 -14.70 -2.06 13.61
C GLY A 163 -13.65 -1.33 14.43
N MET A 164 -12.46 -1.08 13.87
CA MET A 164 -11.41 -0.34 14.55
C MET A 164 -11.71 1.16 14.55
N ASP A 165 -11.39 1.85 15.66
CA ASP A 165 -11.22 3.30 15.65
C ASP A 165 -9.91 3.62 14.95
N ASN A 166 -9.98 4.14 13.71
CA ASN A 166 -8.78 4.41 12.91
C ASN A 166 -7.82 5.39 13.56
N TYR A 167 -8.34 6.43 14.24
CA TYR A 167 -7.45 7.40 14.87
C TYR A 167 -6.63 6.75 16.00
N GLU A 168 -7.30 6.09 16.93
CA GLU A 168 -6.65 5.41 18.06
C GLU A 168 -5.71 4.29 17.56
N PHE A 169 -6.16 3.51 16.57
CA PHE A 169 -5.36 2.41 16.00
C PHE A 169 -4.07 2.91 15.36
N LEU A 170 -4.15 3.93 14.51
CA LEU A 170 -3.01 4.52 13.81
C LEU A 170 -2.04 5.17 14.79
N MET A 171 -2.54 5.98 15.73
CA MET A 171 -1.70 6.68 16.71
C MET A 171 -0.96 5.72 17.64
N ALA A 172 -1.59 4.60 18.01
CA ALA A 172 -0.94 3.57 18.82
C ALA A 172 0.21 2.83 18.11
N ARG A 173 0.24 2.84 16.77
CA ARG A 173 1.21 2.10 15.94
C ARG A 173 2.05 3.00 15.03
N LYS A 174 1.98 4.32 15.22
CA LYS A 174 2.59 5.34 14.34
C LYS A 174 4.06 5.10 13.99
N ASP A 175 4.83 4.55 14.91
CA ASP A 175 6.27 4.35 14.74
C ASP A 175 6.60 3.13 13.84
N ASN A 176 5.60 2.27 13.60
CA ASN A 176 5.74 1.07 12.77
C ASN A 176 5.03 1.17 11.41
N ILE A 177 4.15 2.17 11.24
CA ILE A 177 3.42 2.39 10.00
C ILE A 177 4.30 3.17 9.02
N VAL A 178 4.44 2.67 7.80
CA VAL A 178 5.23 3.32 6.72
C VAL A 178 4.34 3.93 5.67
N HIS A 179 3.19 3.33 5.38
CA HIS A 179 2.22 3.81 4.39
C HIS A 179 0.79 3.70 4.93
N LEU A 180 -0.08 4.52 4.36
CA LEU A 180 -1.52 4.45 4.56
C LEU A 180 -2.22 4.33 3.22
N HIS A 181 -3.02 3.28 3.05
CA HIS A 181 -4.02 3.23 2.00
C HIS A 181 -5.26 3.99 2.45
N ILE A 182 -5.65 4.96 1.65
CA ILE A 182 -6.89 5.70 1.81
C ILE A 182 -7.89 5.08 0.84
N LYS A 183 -8.88 4.46 1.41
CA LYS A 183 -9.95 3.75 0.72
C LYS A 183 -11.27 4.05 1.41
N ASP A 184 -12.37 3.94 0.71
CA ASP A 184 -13.72 4.17 1.24
C ASP A 184 -14.69 3.12 0.72
N GLY A 185 -15.82 2.97 1.38
CA GLY A 185 -16.82 1.99 0.97
C GLY A 185 -18.08 2.03 1.83
N ILE A 186 -19.05 1.21 1.44
CA ILE A 186 -20.35 1.04 2.10
C ILE A 186 -20.55 -0.45 2.36
N ASP A 187 -20.82 -0.81 3.62
CA ASP A 187 -21.15 -2.18 4.03
C ASP A 187 -20.18 -3.25 3.52
N GLY A 188 -18.86 -2.97 3.62
CA GLY A 188 -17.80 -3.87 3.19
C GLY A 188 -17.53 -3.86 1.67
N LYS A 189 -18.19 -3.01 0.90
CA LYS A 189 -17.96 -2.87 -0.55
C LYS A 189 -17.21 -1.57 -0.83
N PRO A 190 -16.01 -1.64 -1.42
CA PRO A 190 -15.27 -0.46 -1.84
C PRO A 190 -16.05 0.42 -2.82
N ILE A 191 -15.90 1.74 -2.67
CA ILE A 191 -16.50 2.76 -3.53
C ILE A 191 -15.54 3.96 -3.64
N VAL A 192 -15.82 4.87 -4.55
CA VAL A 192 -15.05 6.13 -4.69
C VAL A 192 -14.94 6.87 -3.35
N ILE A 193 -13.74 7.31 -3.01
CA ILE A 193 -13.43 7.99 -1.75
C ILE A 193 -14.28 9.26 -1.61
N GLY A 194 -14.90 9.43 -0.43
CA GLY A 194 -15.80 10.52 -0.11
C GLY A 194 -17.27 10.23 -0.38
N ARG A 195 -17.59 9.05 -0.92
CA ARG A 195 -18.96 8.58 -1.11
C ARG A 195 -19.37 7.49 -0.13
N GLY A 196 -18.41 6.96 0.65
CA GLY A 196 -18.61 5.85 1.57
C GLY A 196 -18.88 6.28 3.01
N GLN A 197 -18.61 5.37 3.93
CA GLN A 197 -18.92 5.49 5.36
C GLN A 197 -17.68 5.79 6.22
N CYS A 198 -16.47 5.76 5.64
CA CYS A 198 -15.24 6.02 6.40
C CYS A 198 -15.12 7.50 6.78
N ASP A 199 -14.65 7.75 8.01
CA ASP A 199 -14.27 9.10 8.44
C ASP A 199 -12.87 9.46 7.89
N ILE A 200 -12.81 9.71 6.57
CA ILE A 200 -11.57 10.10 5.88
C ILE A 200 -10.93 11.36 6.49
N PRO A 201 -11.67 12.42 6.88
CA PRO A 201 -11.09 13.57 7.56
C PRO A 201 -10.30 13.22 8.82
N THR A 202 -10.82 12.28 9.64
CA THR A 202 -10.13 11.80 10.86
C THR A 202 -8.88 10.99 10.51
N VAL A 203 -8.90 10.17 9.46
CA VAL A 203 -7.71 9.47 8.95
C VAL A 203 -6.64 10.47 8.48
N VAL A 204 -7.02 11.48 7.69
CA VAL A 204 -6.11 12.55 7.23
C VAL A 204 -5.52 13.32 8.40
N LYS A 205 -6.31 13.59 9.46
CA LYS A 205 -5.81 14.20 10.70
C LYS A 205 -4.74 13.34 11.36
N ALA A 206 -5.00 12.04 11.55
CA ALA A 206 -4.02 11.11 12.11
C ALA A 206 -2.74 11.07 11.27
N ALA A 207 -2.86 10.97 9.94
CA ALA A 207 -1.71 11.00 9.03
C ALA A 207 -0.86 12.28 9.17
N LYS A 208 -1.49 13.45 9.33
CA LYS A 208 -0.79 14.72 9.59
C LYS A 208 -0.02 14.68 10.91
N GLU A 209 -0.65 14.20 11.97
CA GLU A 209 -0.03 14.09 13.30
C GLU A 209 1.10 13.05 13.35
N MET A 210 1.00 11.99 12.57
CA MET A 210 2.06 10.99 12.37
C MET A 210 3.23 11.52 11.51
N GLY A 211 3.06 12.65 10.83
CA GLY A 211 4.07 13.18 9.91
C GLY A 211 4.20 12.39 8.61
N MET A 212 3.14 11.74 8.15
CA MET A 212 3.16 11.00 6.89
C MET A 212 3.43 11.93 5.72
N GLU A 213 4.40 11.56 4.89
CA GLU A 213 4.70 12.31 3.65
C GLU A 213 3.67 12.00 2.57
N TRP A 214 3.22 10.76 2.50
CA TRP A 214 2.37 10.21 1.45
C TRP A 214 1.03 9.71 1.98
N LEU A 215 -0.02 9.93 1.19
CA LEU A 215 -1.29 9.20 1.27
C LEU A 215 -1.46 8.44 -0.04
N ILE A 216 -1.78 7.15 0.03
CA ILE A 216 -1.90 6.30 -1.15
C ILE A 216 -3.39 5.97 -1.35
N ILE A 217 -3.95 6.46 -2.44
CA ILE A 217 -5.33 6.14 -2.82
C ILE A 217 -5.36 4.71 -3.37
N GLU A 218 -6.24 3.87 -2.84
CA GLU A 218 -6.60 2.62 -3.47
C GLU A 218 -8.12 2.57 -3.70
N ASN A 219 -8.50 2.38 -4.96
CA ASN A 219 -9.90 2.27 -5.34
C ASN A 219 -10.18 0.89 -5.95
N GLU A 220 -11.14 0.18 -5.36
CA GLU A 220 -11.57 -1.13 -5.83
C GLU A 220 -13.04 -1.14 -6.23
N ASP A 221 -13.61 0.03 -6.51
CA ASP A 221 -14.97 0.14 -7.03
C ASP A 221 -15.06 -0.54 -8.41
N ASN A 222 -15.82 -1.63 -8.49
CA ASN A 222 -15.99 -2.39 -9.72
C ASN A 222 -17.16 -1.88 -10.59
N ASP A 223 -17.95 -0.95 -10.09
CA ASP A 223 -19.15 -0.45 -10.75
C ASP A 223 -18.89 0.84 -11.56
N ASN A 224 -17.71 1.45 -11.39
CA ASN A 224 -17.33 2.68 -12.06
C ASN A 224 -16.09 2.49 -12.95
N ASP A 225 -15.89 3.44 -13.85
CA ASP A 225 -14.65 3.55 -14.64
C ASP A 225 -13.46 3.85 -13.69
N ASP A 226 -12.43 2.99 -13.70
CA ASP A 226 -11.28 3.10 -12.81
C ASP A 226 -10.62 4.49 -12.89
N ALA A 227 -10.44 5.04 -14.10
CA ALA A 227 -9.78 6.32 -14.29
C ALA A 227 -10.63 7.49 -13.74
N ALA A 228 -11.95 7.44 -13.92
CA ALA A 228 -12.87 8.42 -13.36
C ALA A 228 -12.87 8.31 -11.81
N ALA A 229 -12.92 7.09 -11.28
CA ALA A 229 -12.96 6.82 -9.86
C ALA A 229 -11.71 7.34 -9.13
N VAL A 230 -10.51 7.05 -9.65
CA VAL A 230 -9.26 7.54 -9.05
C VAL A 230 -9.12 9.06 -9.16
N THR A 231 -9.63 9.67 -10.25
CA THR A 231 -9.63 11.13 -10.42
C THR A 231 -10.54 11.82 -9.41
N GLU A 232 -11.74 11.30 -9.20
CA GLU A 232 -12.66 11.84 -8.20
C GLU A 232 -12.13 11.67 -6.78
N SER A 233 -11.62 10.49 -6.44
CA SER A 233 -10.98 10.20 -5.16
C SER A 233 -9.83 11.16 -4.86
N LEU A 234 -8.98 11.45 -5.87
CA LEU A 234 -7.91 12.43 -5.76
C LEU A 234 -8.43 13.84 -5.44
N ASN A 235 -9.47 14.28 -6.15
CA ASN A 235 -10.04 15.61 -5.95
C ASN A 235 -10.64 15.76 -4.55
N TYR A 236 -11.32 14.73 -4.06
CA TYR A 236 -11.83 14.72 -2.69
C TYR A 236 -10.69 14.79 -1.67
N LEU A 237 -9.68 13.92 -1.80
CA LEU A 237 -8.58 13.89 -0.85
C LEU A 237 -7.76 15.20 -0.85
N LYS A 238 -7.55 15.83 -2.02
CA LYS A 238 -6.93 17.15 -2.14
C LYS A 238 -7.68 18.25 -1.38
N SER A 239 -8.99 18.12 -1.23
CA SER A 239 -9.79 19.10 -0.48
C SER A 239 -9.59 19.04 1.04
N LEU A 240 -8.95 17.96 1.55
CA LEU A 240 -8.73 17.70 2.99
C LEU A 240 -7.29 17.99 3.46
N ILE A 241 -6.32 18.16 2.54
CA ILE A 241 -4.89 18.29 2.89
C ILE A 241 -4.32 19.72 2.83
#